data_72aa65463f1f22bdcc994bc3fc44cdf4
#
_entry.id   72aa65463f1f22bdcc994bc3fc44cdf4
#
_cell.length_a   1.000
_cell.length_b   1.000
_cell.length_c   1.000
_cell.angle_alpha   90.00
_cell.angle_beta   90.00
_cell.angle_gamma   90.00
#
_symmetry.space_group_name_H-M   'P 1'
#
loop_
_entity.id
_entity.type
_entity.pdbx_description
1 polymer ?
#
loop_
_entity_poly.entity_id
_entity_poly.type
_entity_poly.pdbx_seq_one_letter_code
_entity_poly.pdbx_strand_id
1 'polypeptide(L)'
;MKIPALRAIIFDFNGVIADDETTHFLAFQQALAEDGLALTKEAYYGTYLGMDERTCAGALLEVTTGQRDSARVQRIAERKAALFASLTETRRPPLFQGVVEFVTRASARYRLAIASGGKRQQIELALHDTPIEKAFAVLVSAEDAAVGKPDPAIYHLALARLNETPPRPSPAIQAAACLVVEDSLAGIQAALAAKMKVVALATTYPPDQLATAHLVFPSLEHVSLGSLESLFCPPSR
;
A
#
# COMPACT_ATOMS: atom_id res chain seq x y z
N MET A 1 -11.53 26.22 15.04
CA MET A 1 -10.20 25.53 15.21
C MET A 1 -9.39 25.77 13.95
N LYS A 2 -8.10 26.15 14.07
CA LYS A 2 -7.21 26.23 12.89
C LYS A 2 -6.98 24.81 12.36
N ILE A 3 -7.15 24.60 11.05
CA ILE A 3 -6.77 23.35 10.39
C ILE A 3 -5.24 23.27 10.51
N PRO A 4 -4.68 22.15 11.04
CA PRO A 4 -3.23 22.02 11.16
C PRO A 4 -2.60 21.88 9.77
N ALA A 5 -1.45 22.50 9.55
CA ALA A 5 -0.66 22.30 8.33
C ALA A 5 -0.15 20.85 8.23
N LEU A 6 0.09 20.37 7.02
CA LEU A 6 0.74 19.07 6.76
C LEU A 6 2.14 19.05 7.38
N ARG A 7 2.46 18.00 8.14
CA ARG A 7 3.74 17.82 8.83
C ARG A 7 4.38 16.45 8.61
N ALA A 8 3.60 15.42 8.32
CA ALA A 8 4.09 14.08 8.04
C ALA A 8 3.31 13.42 6.90
N ILE A 9 4.00 12.60 6.11
CA ILE A 9 3.39 11.73 5.10
C ILE A 9 3.74 10.30 5.47
N ILE A 10 2.73 9.45 5.57
CA ILE A 10 2.85 8.03 5.86
C ILE A 10 2.42 7.28 4.60
N PHE A 11 3.32 6.46 4.07
CA PHE A 11 3.08 5.70 2.84
C PHE A 11 2.71 4.25 3.20
N ASP A 12 1.70 3.70 2.53
CA ASP A 12 1.73 2.27 2.31
C ASP A 12 2.90 1.90 1.41
N PHE A 13 3.20 0.61 1.29
CA PHE A 13 4.39 0.18 0.55
C PHE A 13 4.03 -0.50 -0.78
N ASN A 14 3.32 -1.61 -0.73
CA ASN A 14 2.92 -2.36 -1.92
C ASN A 14 1.79 -1.59 -2.64
N GLY A 15 1.86 -1.49 -3.95
CA GLY A 15 0.89 -0.69 -4.72
C GLY A 15 1.09 0.83 -4.64
N VAL A 16 1.95 1.32 -3.71
CA VAL A 16 2.27 2.75 -3.54
C VAL A 16 3.72 3.05 -3.88
N ILE A 17 4.67 2.36 -3.25
CA ILE A 17 6.11 2.53 -3.43
C ILE A 17 6.66 1.43 -4.33
N ALA A 18 6.33 0.16 -4.04
CA ALA A 18 6.81 -1.01 -4.77
C ALA A 18 5.71 -1.63 -5.62
N ASP A 19 6.06 -1.93 -6.88
CA ASP A 19 5.22 -2.68 -7.82
C ASP A 19 5.53 -4.17 -7.69
N ASP A 20 4.81 -4.85 -6.84
CA ASP A 20 4.90 -6.29 -6.64
C ASP A 20 3.81 -7.08 -7.40
N GLU A 21 2.97 -6.41 -8.19
CA GLU A 21 1.83 -7.00 -8.89
C GLU A 21 2.26 -8.11 -9.88
N THR A 22 3.41 -7.92 -10.55
CA THR A 22 4.00 -8.99 -11.39
C THR A 22 4.35 -10.23 -10.57
N THR A 23 4.79 -10.08 -9.32
CA THR A 23 5.09 -11.20 -8.43
C THR A 23 3.81 -11.88 -7.96
N HIS A 24 2.76 -11.12 -7.68
CA HIS A 24 1.42 -11.63 -7.39
C HIS A 24 0.88 -12.48 -8.55
N PHE A 25 0.96 -11.96 -9.78
CA PHE A 25 0.55 -12.67 -10.99
C PHE A 25 1.32 -14.00 -11.15
N LEU A 26 2.65 -13.99 -11.04
CA LEU A 26 3.47 -15.20 -11.20
C LEU A 26 3.16 -16.24 -10.14
N ALA A 27 2.97 -15.83 -8.88
CA ALA A 27 2.59 -16.74 -7.81
C ALA A 27 1.22 -17.37 -8.03
N PHE A 28 0.23 -16.59 -8.51
CA PHE A 28 -1.09 -17.12 -8.88
C PHE A 28 -1.01 -18.06 -10.08
N GLN A 29 -0.31 -17.65 -11.14
CA GLN A 29 -0.15 -18.46 -12.34
C GLN A 29 0.43 -19.83 -12.01
N GLN A 30 1.46 -19.88 -11.17
CA GLN A 30 2.08 -21.13 -10.76
C GLN A 30 1.16 -21.97 -9.85
N ALA A 31 0.51 -21.36 -8.84
CA ALA A 31 -0.41 -22.08 -7.95
C ALA A 31 -1.58 -22.71 -8.70
N LEU A 32 -2.12 -21.99 -9.68
CA LEU A 32 -3.20 -22.47 -10.53
C LEU A 32 -2.73 -23.58 -11.50
N ALA A 33 -1.53 -23.44 -12.08
CA ALA A 33 -0.96 -24.45 -12.97
C ALA A 33 -0.73 -25.78 -12.25
N GLU A 34 -0.30 -25.77 -10.99
CA GLU A 34 -0.16 -26.97 -10.14
C GLU A 34 -1.53 -27.66 -9.88
N ASP A 35 -2.63 -26.92 -9.98
CA ASP A 35 -4.01 -27.41 -9.85
C ASP A 35 -4.70 -27.67 -11.20
N GLY A 36 -3.92 -27.64 -12.32
CA GLY A 36 -4.42 -27.90 -13.68
C GLY A 36 -5.21 -26.76 -14.31
N LEU A 37 -5.10 -25.54 -13.79
CA LEU A 37 -5.78 -24.35 -14.29
C LEU A 37 -4.78 -23.38 -14.97
N ALA A 38 -5.24 -22.65 -15.98
CA ALA A 38 -4.44 -21.67 -16.68
C ALA A 38 -4.88 -20.24 -16.32
N LEU A 39 -3.91 -19.35 -16.12
CA LEU A 39 -4.14 -17.91 -15.94
C LEU A 39 -3.25 -17.14 -16.91
N THR A 40 -3.85 -16.38 -17.82
CA THR A 40 -3.10 -15.49 -18.71
C THR A 40 -2.89 -14.13 -18.05
N LYS A 41 -1.87 -13.40 -18.50
CA LYS A 41 -1.59 -12.06 -18.02
C LYS A 41 -2.76 -11.10 -18.29
N GLU A 42 -3.35 -11.20 -19.48
CA GLU A 42 -4.49 -10.38 -19.90
C GLU A 42 -5.71 -10.61 -19.02
N ALA A 43 -6.02 -11.86 -18.69
CA ALA A 43 -7.12 -12.20 -17.81
C ALA A 43 -6.86 -11.69 -16.37
N TYR A 44 -5.63 -11.85 -15.86
CA TYR A 44 -5.26 -11.38 -14.54
C TYR A 44 -5.45 -9.87 -14.41
N TYR A 45 -4.79 -9.09 -15.24
CA TYR A 45 -4.84 -7.62 -15.18
C TYR A 45 -6.19 -7.03 -15.61
N GLY A 46 -6.95 -7.73 -16.46
CA GLY A 46 -8.25 -7.25 -16.93
C GLY A 46 -9.43 -7.59 -16.01
N THR A 47 -9.31 -8.64 -15.18
CA THR A 47 -10.47 -9.16 -14.43
C THR A 47 -10.18 -9.38 -12.95
N TYR A 48 -8.97 -9.82 -12.57
CA TYR A 48 -8.68 -10.32 -11.24
C TYR A 48 -7.80 -9.39 -10.39
N LEU A 49 -7.24 -8.36 -11.00
CA LEU A 49 -6.41 -7.35 -10.31
C LEU A 49 -7.17 -6.74 -9.11
N GLY A 50 -6.51 -6.68 -7.97
CA GLY A 50 -7.10 -6.14 -6.73
C GLY A 50 -8.01 -7.09 -5.96
N MET A 51 -8.27 -8.31 -6.47
CA MET A 51 -9.00 -9.33 -5.71
C MET A 51 -8.08 -10.00 -4.69
N ASP A 52 -8.64 -10.32 -3.52
CA ASP A 52 -7.94 -11.18 -2.56
C ASP A 52 -7.76 -12.61 -3.11
N GLU A 53 -6.83 -13.35 -2.53
CA GLU A 53 -6.45 -14.68 -3.01
C GLU A 53 -7.63 -15.67 -3.16
N ARG A 54 -8.54 -15.67 -2.19
CA ARG A 54 -9.68 -16.62 -2.18
C ARG A 54 -10.73 -16.22 -3.20
N THR A 55 -11.00 -14.93 -3.32
CA THR A 55 -11.95 -14.38 -4.29
C THR A 55 -11.46 -14.66 -5.71
N CYS A 56 -10.18 -14.37 -5.99
CA CYS A 56 -9.56 -14.62 -7.28
C CYS A 56 -9.57 -16.12 -7.63
N ALA A 57 -9.10 -17.00 -6.74
CA ALA A 57 -9.09 -18.45 -6.94
C ALA A 57 -10.50 -19.01 -7.14
N GLY A 58 -11.47 -18.51 -6.37
CA GLY A 58 -12.87 -18.92 -6.48
C GLY A 58 -13.50 -18.54 -7.82
N ALA A 59 -13.29 -17.32 -8.29
CA ALA A 59 -13.79 -16.84 -9.57
C ALA A 59 -13.17 -17.62 -10.75
N LEU A 60 -11.86 -17.88 -10.70
CA LEU A 60 -11.17 -18.68 -11.71
C LEU A 60 -11.67 -20.12 -11.77
N LEU A 61 -11.88 -20.77 -10.62
CA LEU A 61 -12.46 -22.12 -10.55
C LEU A 61 -13.86 -22.15 -11.14
N GLU A 62 -14.71 -21.21 -10.76
CA GLU A 62 -16.10 -21.15 -11.23
C GLU A 62 -16.17 -20.95 -12.75
N VAL A 63 -15.35 -20.05 -13.31
CA VAL A 63 -15.28 -19.83 -14.78
C VAL A 63 -14.75 -21.06 -15.51
N THR A 64 -13.78 -21.79 -14.93
CA THR A 64 -13.09 -22.89 -15.63
C THR A 64 -13.82 -24.21 -15.47
N THR A 65 -14.45 -24.49 -14.31
CA THR A 65 -15.01 -25.79 -13.96
C THR A 65 -16.52 -25.79 -13.79
N GLY A 66 -17.14 -24.61 -13.78
CA GLY A 66 -18.56 -24.44 -13.45
C GLY A 66 -18.91 -24.66 -11.98
N GLN A 67 -17.94 -24.88 -11.11
CA GLN A 67 -18.14 -25.18 -9.69
C GLN A 67 -17.17 -24.39 -8.79
N ARG A 68 -17.65 -23.99 -7.62
CA ARG A 68 -16.84 -23.35 -6.58
C ARG A 68 -16.58 -24.35 -5.45
N ASP A 69 -15.45 -25.03 -5.50
CA ASP A 69 -14.98 -25.93 -4.45
C ASP A 69 -14.17 -25.16 -3.41
N SER A 70 -14.73 -24.97 -2.22
CA SER A 70 -14.10 -24.20 -1.15
C SER A 70 -12.79 -24.80 -0.64
N ALA A 71 -12.63 -26.13 -0.64
CA ALA A 71 -11.39 -26.77 -0.23
C ALA A 71 -10.29 -26.56 -1.27
N ARG A 72 -10.65 -26.60 -2.56
CA ARG A 72 -9.74 -26.32 -3.68
C ARG A 72 -9.32 -24.84 -3.69
N VAL A 73 -10.27 -23.93 -3.47
CA VAL A 73 -9.98 -22.48 -3.32
C VAL A 73 -8.96 -22.24 -2.21
N GLN A 74 -9.18 -22.85 -1.05
CA GLN A 74 -8.27 -22.69 0.09
C GLN A 74 -6.86 -23.19 -0.22
N ARG A 75 -6.71 -24.37 -0.83
CA ARG A 75 -5.40 -24.91 -1.23
C ARG A 75 -4.65 -24.01 -2.21
N ILE A 76 -5.36 -23.49 -3.24
CA ILE A 76 -4.76 -22.57 -4.22
C ILE A 76 -4.29 -21.28 -3.53
N ALA A 77 -5.11 -20.69 -2.66
CA ALA A 77 -4.76 -19.48 -1.93
C ALA A 77 -3.53 -19.67 -1.02
N GLU A 78 -3.48 -20.77 -0.26
CA GLU A 78 -2.34 -21.13 0.60
C GLU A 78 -1.07 -21.38 -0.23
N ARG A 79 -1.21 -22.10 -1.35
CA ARG A 79 -0.09 -22.35 -2.26
C ARG A 79 0.44 -21.06 -2.89
N LYS A 80 -0.46 -20.18 -3.36
CA LYS A 80 -0.08 -18.85 -3.87
C LYS A 80 0.67 -18.04 -2.83
N ALA A 81 0.20 -18.02 -1.58
CA ALA A 81 0.86 -17.28 -0.50
C ALA A 81 2.28 -17.82 -0.24
N ALA A 82 2.47 -19.13 -0.25
CA ALA A 82 3.80 -19.76 -0.10
C ALA A 82 4.73 -19.42 -1.28
N LEU A 83 4.22 -19.47 -2.51
CA LEU A 83 4.98 -19.10 -3.72
C LEU A 83 5.34 -17.61 -3.73
N PHE A 84 4.41 -16.74 -3.38
CA PHE A 84 4.66 -15.31 -3.28
C PHE A 84 5.76 -15.01 -2.25
N ALA A 85 5.68 -15.63 -1.06
CA ALA A 85 6.71 -15.48 -0.04
C ALA A 85 8.10 -15.91 -0.57
N SER A 86 8.19 -17.05 -1.23
CA SER A 86 9.46 -17.53 -1.81
C SER A 86 10.00 -16.62 -2.93
N LEU A 87 9.13 -16.14 -3.81
CA LEU A 87 9.52 -15.22 -4.89
C LEU A 87 10.02 -13.88 -4.36
N THR A 88 9.40 -13.37 -3.29
CA THR A 88 9.76 -12.08 -2.70
C THR A 88 11.01 -12.13 -1.82
N GLU A 89 11.44 -13.30 -1.35
CA GLU A 89 12.72 -13.46 -0.61
C GLU A 89 13.94 -13.13 -1.47
N THR A 90 13.87 -13.37 -2.77
CA THR A 90 15.01 -13.24 -3.68
C THR A 90 14.83 -12.21 -4.76
N ARG A 91 13.61 -11.75 -5.01
CA ARG A 91 13.29 -10.83 -6.09
C ARG A 91 12.91 -9.47 -5.52
N ARG A 92 13.76 -8.47 -5.79
CA ARG A 92 13.49 -7.09 -5.48
C ARG A 92 12.36 -6.57 -6.39
N PRO A 93 11.22 -6.11 -5.84
CA PRO A 93 10.20 -5.48 -6.65
C PRO A 93 10.73 -4.14 -7.18
N PRO A 94 10.40 -3.73 -8.42
CA PRO A 94 10.70 -2.40 -8.90
C PRO A 94 9.90 -1.36 -8.10
N LEU A 95 10.44 -0.16 -8.00
CA LEU A 95 9.67 0.98 -7.50
C LEU A 95 8.77 1.51 -8.61
N PHE A 96 7.57 1.98 -8.24
CA PHE A 96 6.72 2.67 -9.20
C PHE A 96 7.41 3.91 -9.78
N GLN A 97 7.06 4.25 -10.99
CA GLN A 97 7.55 5.46 -11.65
C GLN A 97 7.14 6.70 -10.85
N GLY A 98 8.04 7.70 -10.73
CA GLY A 98 7.81 8.93 -9.97
C GLY A 98 8.01 8.84 -8.46
N VAL A 99 8.12 7.62 -7.88
CA VAL A 99 8.29 7.43 -6.43
C VAL A 99 9.56 8.08 -5.91
N VAL A 100 10.71 7.82 -6.55
CA VAL A 100 12.01 8.36 -6.12
C VAL A 100 11.97 9.88 -6.10
N GLU A 101 11.46 10.49 -7.16
CA GLU A 101 11.37 11.93 -7.30
C GLU A 101 10.41 12.55 -6.28
N PHE A 102 9.23 11.95 -6.12
CA PHE A 102 8.23 12.43 -5.17
C PHE A 102 8.74 12.34 -3.73
N VAL A 103 9.25 11.17 -3.31
CA VAL A 103 9.75 10.93 -1.95
C VAL A 103 10.94 11.84 -1.64
N THR A 104 11.85 12.04 -2.59
CA THR A 104 12.99 12.98 -2.41
C THR A 104 12.51 14.40 -2.15
N ARG A 105 11.54 14.90 -2.93
CA ARG A 105 10.97 16.24 -2.70
C ARG A 105 10.19 16.33 -1.39
N ALA A 106 9.44 15.30 -1.05
CA ALA A 106 8.65 15.26 0.17
C ALA A 106 9.52 15.19 1.44
N SER A 107 10.62 14.43 1.43
CA SER A 107 11.53 14.27 2.57
C SER A 107 12.23 15.58 2.96
N ALA A 108 12.40 16.51 2.01
CA ALA A 108 12.96 17.84 2.28
C ALA A 108 12.01 18.76 3.08
N ARG A 109 10.70 18.42 3.17
CA ARG A 109 9.67 19.28 3.76
C ARG A 109 8.90 18.63 4.90
N TYR A 110 8.76 17.32 4.87
CA TYR A 110 7.93 16.55 5.79
C TYR A 110 8.69 15.38 6.40
N ARG A 111 8.24 14.92 7.56
CA ARG A 111 8.69 13.64 8.10
C ARG A 111 7.97 12.50 7.37
N LEU A 112 8.74 11.54 6.89
CA LEU A 112 8.18 10.42 6.14
C LEU A 112 8.23 9.13 6.97
N ALA A 113 7.19 8.32 6.83
CA ALA A 113 7.13 6.96 7.38
C ALA A 113 6.56 6.00 6.34
N ILE A 114 6.88 4.72 6.50
CA ILE A 114 6.21 3.60 5.86
C ILE A 114 5.35 2.89 6.89
N ALA A 115 4.12 2.50 6.52
CA ALA A 115 3.20 1.71 7.32
C ALA A 115 2.54 0.65 6.43
N SER A 116 3.10 -0.56 6.39
CA SER A 116 2.77 -1.63 5.45
C SER A 116 2.35 -2.92 6.14
N GLY A 117 1.39 -3.63 5.54
CA GLY A 117 1.08 -5.02 5.86
C GLY A 117 2.11 -6.04 5.33
N GLY A 118 3.16 -5.58 4.64
CA GLY A 118 4.27 -6.41 4.18
C GLY A 118 5.29 -6.70 5.28
N LYS A 119 6.15 -7.70 5.02
CA LYS A 119 7.26 -8.06 5.92
C LYS A 119 8.37 -7.01 5.86
N ARG A 120 8.97 -6.71 7.01
CA ARG A 120 10.09 -5.76 7.13
C ARG A 120 11.21 -6.05 6.15
N GLN A 121 11.66 -7.31 6.10
CA GLN A 121 12.75 -7.73 5.22
C GLN A 121 12.46 -7.42 3.74
N GLN A 122 11.22 -7.58 3.28
CA GLN A 122 10.82 -7.29 1.89
C GLN A 122 10.87 -5.79 1.60
N ILE A 123 10.41 -4.97 2.53
CA ILE A 123 10.45 -3.51 2.42
C ILE A 123 11.90 -3.02 2.36
N GLU A 124 12.75 -3.50 3.28
CA GLU A 124 14.17 -3.14 3.33
C GLU A 124 14.92 -3.59 2.07
N LEU A 125 14.66 -4.81 1.57
CA LEU A 125 15.24 -5.30 0.32
C LEU A 125 14.86 -4.43 -0.87
N ALA A 126 13.60 -4.02 -0.97
CA ALA A 126 13.14 -3.17 -2.07
C ALA A 126 13.75 -1.76 -2.05
N LEU A 127 13.98 -1.21 -0.87
CA LEU A 127 14.57 0.11 -0.68
C LEU A 127 16.10 0.13 -0.75
N HIS A 128 16.75 -1.00 -0.50
CA HIS A 128 18.22 -1.11 -0.46
C HIS A 128 18.87 -0.56 -1.73
N ASP A 129 19.92 0.24 -1.61
CA ASP A 129 20.63 0.91 -2.70
C ASP A 129 19.75 1.81 -3.59
N THR A 130 18.57 2.22 -3.11
CA THR A 130 17.78 3.24 -3.80
C THR A 130 18.09 4.64 -3.26
N PRO A 131 17.88 5.70 -4.05
CA PRO A 131 18.05 7.08 -3.57
C PRO A 131 17.17 7.46 -2.38
N ILE A 132 16.11 6.69 -2.13
CA ILE A 132 15.12 6.95 -1.07
C ILE A 132 15.24 6.03 0.15
N GLU A 133 16.23 5.14 0.18
CA GLU A 133 16.46 4.20 1.29
C GLU A 133 16.45 4.88 2.66
N LYS A 134 17.06 6.07 2.75
CA LYS A 134 17.19 6.83 4.01
C LYS A 134 16.16 7.97 4.15
N ALA A 135 15.18 8.03 3.26
CA ALA A 135 14.17 9.10 3.29
C ALA A 135 13.12 8.93 4.39
N PHE A 136 12.91 7.70 4.84
CA PHE A 136 11.89 7.35 5.81
C PHE A 136 12.45 7.31 7.23
N ALA A 137 11.95 8.19 8.10
CA ALA A 137 12.36 8.24 9.52
C ALA A 137 11.84 7.04 10.31
N VAL A 138 10.77 6.40 9.85
CA VAL A 138 10.07 5.28 10.52
C VAL A 138 9.62 4.27 9.49
N LEU A 139 9.78 2.98 9.82
CA LEU A 139 9.20 1.85 9.12
C LEU A 139 8.39 1.02 10.11
N VAL A 140 7.10 0.85 9.82
CA VAL A 140 6.17 -0.04 10.51
C VAL A 140 5.74 -1.12 9.52
N SER A 141 5.94 -2.37 9.88
CA SER A 141 5.67 -3.57 9.06
C SER A 141 4.59 -4.43 9.70
N ALA A 142 4.22 -5.53 9.05
CA ALA A 142 3.26 -6.50 9.59
C ALA A 142 3.67 -7.05 10.97
N GLU A 143 4.98 -7.18 11.23
CA GLU A 143 5.51 -7.70 12.50
C GLU A 143 5.35 -6.72 13.67
N ASP A 144 5.14 -5.44 13.38
CA ASP A 144 5.02 -4.38 14.40
C ASP A 144 3.57 -4.18 14.88
N ALA A 145 2.58 -4.49 14.05
CA ALA A 145 1.16 -4.26 14.33
C ALA A 145 0.44 -5.57 14.64
N ALA A 146 -0.23 -5.64 15.79
CA ALA A 146 -0.99 -6.82 16.20
C ALA A 146 -2.24 -7.09 15.33
N VAL A 147 -2.79 -6.02 14.72
CA VAL A 147 -3.99 -6.06 13.87
C VAL A 147 -3.69 -5.35 12.55
N GLY A 148 -4.03 -5.97 11.43
CA GLY A 148 -3.85 -5.41 10.09
C GLY A 148 -4.94 -4.43 9.69
N LYS A 149 -4.74 -3.72 8.57
CA LYS A 149 -5.75 -2.89 7.93
C LYS A 149 -7.03 -3.73 7.66
N PRO A 150 -8.23 -3.21 7.90
CA PRO A 150 -8.61 -1.80 8.05
C PRO A 150 -8.52 -1.22 9.48
N ASP A 151 -7.92 -1.91 10.45
CA ASP A 151 -7.70 -1.34 11.78
C ASP A 151 -6.67 -0.20 11.69
N PRO A 152 -6.90 0.96 12.37
CA PRO A 152 -6.00 2.11 12.32
C PRO A 152 -4.68 1.94 13.07
N ALA A 153 -4.47 0.83 13.79
CA ALA A 153 -3.34 0.62 14.69
C ALA A 153 -1.98 0.88 14.03
N ILE A 154 -1.80 0.42 12.78
CA ILE A 154 -0.54 0.59 12.04
C ILE A 154 -0.19 2.06 11.80
N TYR A 155 -1.19 2.91 11.49
CA TYR A 155 -0.99 4.35 11.27
C TYR A 155 -0.78 5.10 12.58
N HIS A 156 -1.48 4.72 13.65
CA HIS A 156 -1.22 5.26 14.99
C HIS A 156 0.19 4.94 15.47
N LEU A 157 0.65 3.71 15.25
CA LEU A 157 2.01 3.29 15.59
C LEU A 157 3.06 4.07 14.81
N ALA A 158 2.85 4.26 13.48
CA ALA A 158 3.74 5.07 12.66
C ALA A 158 3.83 6.52 13.17
N LEU A 159 2.70 7.15 13.53
CA LEU A 159 2.66 8.48 14.10
C LEU A 159 3.36 8.56 15.46
N ALA A 160 3.15 7.59 16.34
CA ALA A 160 3.82 7.52 17.64
C ALA A 160 5.34 7.47 17.47
N ARG A 161 5.82 6.55 16.63
CA ARG A 161 7.26 6.43 16.32
C ARG A 161 7.84 7.67 15.66
N LEU A 162 7.10 8.35 14.76
CA LEU A 162 7.54 9.64 14.18
C LEU A 162 7.73 10.71 15.25
N ASN A 163 6.91 10.72 16.30
CA ASN A 163 7.03 11.67 17.41
C ASN A 163 8.18 11.33 18.36
N GLU A 164 8.60 10.08 18.43
CA GLU A 164 9.70 9.60 19.28
C GLU A 164 11.07 9.70 18.58
N THR A 165 11.10 9.59 17.24
CA THR A 165 12.35 9.59 16.47
C THR A 165 13.02 10.96 16.45
N PRO A 166 14.32 11.08 16.82
CA PRO A 166 15.07 12.33 16.80
C PRO A 166 15.25 12.90 15.37
N PRO A 167 15.30 14.26 15.22
CA PRO A 167 14.95 15.24 16.23
C PRO A 167 13.45 15.19 16.51
N ARG A 168 13.04 15.11 17.76
CA ARG A 168 11.62 15.03 18.13
C ARG A 168 10.89 16.30 17.70
N PRO A 169 9.73 16.18 17.05
CA PRO A 169 8.98 17.34 16.59
C PRO A 169 8.37 18.08 17.80
N SER A 170 8.52 19.43 17.78
CA SER A 170 7.91 20.29 18.80
C SER A 170 7.08 21.39 18.13
N PRO A 171 5.77 21.45 18.40
CA PRO A 171 4.96 20.49 19.17
C PRO A 171 4.88 19.12 18.47
N ALA A 172 4.43 18.07 19.18
CA ALA A 172 4.20 16.74 18.61
C ALA A 172 3.25 16.80 17.42
N ILE A 173 3.48 15.93 16.41
CA ILE A 173 2.62 15.81 15.24
C ILE A 173 1.31 15.14 15.66
N GLN A 174 0.19 15.75 15.27
CA GLN A 174 -1.16 15.21 15.50
C GLN A 174 -1.64 14.46 14.24
N ALA A 175 -2.55 13.49 14.39
CA ALA A 175 -3.12 12.75 13.27
C ALA A 175 -3.70 13.68 12.18
N ALA A 176 -4.39 14.77 12.59
CA ALA A 176 -4.93 15.76 11.67
C ALA A 176 -3.88 16.55 10.86
N ALA A 177 -2.57 16.43 11.19
CA ALA A 177 -1.44 16.99 10.44
C ALA A 177 -0.70 15.92 9.63
N CYS A 178 -1.24 14.70 9.53
CA CYS A 178 -0.71 13.59 8.77
C CYS A 178 -1.50 13.36 7.49
N LEU A 179 -0.79 13.02 6.43
CA LEU A 179 -1.34 12.49 5.20
C LEU A 179 -0.91 11.03 5.06
N VAL A 180 -1.83 10.17 4.64
CA VAL A 180 -1.55 8.80 4.23
C VAL A 180 -1.62 8.73 2.71
N VAL A 181 -0.68 8.00 2.09
CA VAL A 181 -0.73 7.62 0.67
C VAL A 181 -0.99 6.13 0.60
N GLU A 182 -2.06 5.75 -0.09
CA GLU A 182 -2.62 4.40 -0.14
C GLU A 182 -3.09 4.02 -1.54
N ASP A 183 -3.33 2.73 -1.78
CA ASP A 183 -3.89 2.20 -3.01
C ASP A 183 -5.08 1.24 -2.76
N SER A 184 -5.31 0.86 -1.49
CA SER A 184 -6.27 -0.17 -1.10
C SER A 184 -7.47 0.37 -0.31
N LEU A 185 -8.62 -0.31 -0.45
CA LEU A 185 -9.84 0.03 0.29
C LEU A 185 -9.64 -0.12 1.81
N ALA A 186 -8.97 -1.20 2.22
CA ALA A 186 -8.70 -1.45 3.63
C ALA A 186 -7.76 -0.40 4.24
N GLY A 187 -6.74 0.02 3.49
CA GLY A 187 -5.82 1.04 3.93
C GLY A 187 -6.44 2.44 4.00
N ILE A 188 -7.29 2.79 3.03
CA ILE A 188 -8.06 4.04 3.09
C ILE A 188 -8.96 4.07 4.34
N GLN A 189 -9.67 2.98 4.63
CA GLN A 189 -10.51 2.86 5.84
C GLN A 189 -9.67 3.02 7.11
N ALA A 190 -8.52 2.36 7.20
CA ALA A 190 -7.61 2.47 8.32
C ALA A 190 -7.10 3.91 8.53
N ALA A 191 -6.72 4.61 7.45
CA ALA A 191 -6.26 5.99 7.50
C ALA A 191 -7.35 6.96 7.98
N LEU A 192 -8.58 6.80 7.46
CA LEU A 192 -9.73 7.59 7.89
C LEU A 192 -10.10 7.32 9.36
N ALA A 193 -10.07 6.05 9.79
CA ALA A 193 -10.28 5.67 11.19
C ALA A 193 -9.20 6.24 12.11
N ALA A 194 -7.95 6.37 11.64
CA ALA A 194 -6.86 7.05 12.33
C ALA A 194 -7.02 8.58 12.36
N LYS A 195 -8.07 9.15 11.75
CA LYS A 195 -8.33 10.60 11.64
C LYS A 195 -7.21 11.34 10.88
N MET A 196 -6.60 10.67 9.92
CA MET A 196 -5.62 11.24 9.00
C MET A 196 -6.27 11.59 7.66
N LYS A 197 -5.67 12.53 6.92
CA LYS A 197 -6.02 12.72 5.51
C LYS A 197 -5.48 11.55 4.70
N VAL A 198 -6.16 11.19 3.60
CA VAL A 198 -5.72 10.11 2.73
C VAL A 198 -5.83 10.52 1.27
N VAL A 199 -4.77 10.23 0.53
CA VAL A 199 -4.70 10.29 -0.93
C VAL A 199 -4.54 8.88 -1.43
N ALA A 200 -5.35 8.49 -2.40
CA ALA A 200 -5.30 7.18 -3.02
C ALA A 200 -4.59 7.22 -4.38
N LEU A 201 -3.86 6.16 -4.69
CA LEU A 201 -3.30 5.89 -6.01
C LEU A 201 -4.10 4.77 -6.67
N ALA A 202 -4.53 4.98 -7.92
CA ALA A 202 -5.31 4.00 -8.67
C ALA A 202 -4.39 2.97 -9.35
N THR A 203 -3.50 2.36 -8.58
CA THR A 203 -2.56 1.33 -9.01
C THR A 203 -3.13 -0.07 -8.88
N THR A 204 -3.93 -0.32 -7.84
CA THR A 204 -4.54 -1.62 -7.54
C THR A 204 -6.04 -1.65 -7.83
N TYR A 205 -6.75 -0.56 -7.54
CA TYR A 205 -8.19 -0.44 -7.75
C TYR A 205 -8.51 0.70 -8.71
N PRO A 206 -9.60 0.61 -9.49
CA PRO A 206 -10.07 1.71 -10.34
C PRO A 206 -10.48 2.93 -9.47
N PRO A 207 -10.35 4.16 -10.01
CA PRO A 207 -10.54 5.39 -9.24
C PRO A 207 -11.90 5.54 -8.56
N ASP A 208 -12.97 5.02 -9.17
CA ASP A 208 -14.34 5.07 -8.64
C ASP A 208 -14.48 4.28 -7.33
N GLN A 209 -13.76 3.16 -7.18
CA GLN A 209 -13.75 2.40 -5.94
C GLN A 209 -12.97 3.09 -4.82
N LEU A 210 -12.02 3.95 -5.16
CA LEU A 210 -11.18 4.69 -4.21
C LEU A 210 -11.77 6.04 -3.79
N ALA A 211 -13.00 6.36 -4.21
CA ALA A 211 -13.65 7.68 -4.03
C ALA A 211 -13.88 8.10 -2.56
N THR A 212 -13.69 7.20 -1.59
CA THR A 212 -13.70 7.54 -0.15
C THR A 212 -12.45 8.25 0.32
N ALA A 213 -11.35 8.22 -0.45
CA ALA A 213 -10.16 9.01 -0.21
C ALA A 213 -10.43 10.50 -0.44
N HIS A 214 -9.61 11.39 0.14
CA HIS A 214 -9.76 12.83 -0.06
C HIS A 214 -9.38 13.28 -1.47
N LEU A 215 -8.41 12.62 -2.10
CA LEU A 215 -8.02 12.78 -3.50
C LEU A 215 -7.63 11.42 -4.05
N VAL A 216 -7.81 11.22 -5.36
CA VAL A 216 -7.38 10.02 -6.08
C VAL A 216 -6.52 10.46 -7.27
N PHE A 217 -5.36 9.82 -7.44
CA PHE A 217 -4.45 10.05 -8.55
C PHE A 217 -4.09 8.73 -9.24
N PRO A 218 -3.73 8.75 -10.54
CA PRO A 218 -3.27 7.55 -11.23
C PRO A 218 -1.95 6.99 -10.66
N SER A 219 -1.01 7.86 -10.31
CA SER A 219 0.30 7.52 -9.75
C SER A 219 0.91 8.72 -9.03
N LEU A 220 2.04 8.51 -8.32
CA LEU A 220 2.78 9.58 -7.65
C LEU A 220 3.36 10.63 -8.61
N GLU A 221 3.55 10.32 -9.89
CA GLU A 221 3.97 11.30 -10.91
C GLU A 221 2.98 12.46 -11.05
N HIS A 222 1.69 12.19 -10.83
CA HIS A 222 0.61 13.16 -10.94
C HIS A 222 0.36 13.95 -9.66
N VAL A 223 1.11 13.65 -8.59
CA VAL A 223 0.92 14.27 -7.27
C VAL A 223 1.89 15.44 -7.10
N SER A 224 1.36 16.63 -6.90
CA SER A 224 2.14 17.79 -6.47
C SER A 224 2.07 17.95 -4.95
N LEU A 225 3.14 18.46 -4.32
CA LEU A 225 3.10 18.79 -2.88
C LEU A 225 2.02 19.85 -2.59
N GLY A 226 1.80 20.79 -3.52
CA GLY A 226 0.77 21.82 -3.38
C GLY A 226 -0.65 21.25 -3.35
N SER A 227 -0.95 20.21 -4.15
CA SER A 227 -2.26 19.54 -4.10
C SER A 227 -2.49 18.83 -2.76
N LEU A 228 -1.44 18.28 -2.15
CA LEU A 228 -1.53 17.68 -0.83
C LEU A 228 -1.75 18.72 0.27
N GLU A 229 -1.00 19.83 0.21
CA GLU A 229 -1.12 20.94 1.16
C GLU A 229 -2.51 21.58 1.14
N SER A 230 -3.16 21.60 -0.01
CA SER A 230 -4.53 22.16 -0.14
C SER A 230 -5.54 21.43 0.74
N LEU A 231 -5.33 20.14 1.04
CA LEU A 231 -6.17 19.37 1.96
C LEU A 231 -6.11 19.88 3.42
N PHE A 232 -5.06 20.64 3.74
CA PHE A 232 -4.76 21.19 5.06
C PHE A 232 -4.96 22.72 5.11
N CYS A 233 -5.51 23.31 4.06
CA CYS A 233 -5.91 24.71 4.04
C CYS A 233 -7.39 24.85 4.44
N PRO A 234 -7.77 25.91 5.16
CA PRO A 234 -9.19 26.20 5.34
C PRO A 234 -9.82 26.45 3.97
N PRO A 235 -11.10 26.05 3.76
CA PRO A 235 -11.79 26.37 2.52
C PRO A 235 -11.75 27.89 2.30
N SER A 236 -11.36 28.30 1.08
CA SER A 236 -11.43 29.71 0.67
C SER A 236 -12.87 30.17 0.84
N ARG A 237 -13.07 31.26 1.60
CA ARG A 237 -14.37 31.89 1.75
C ARG A 237 -14.81 32.55 0.45
#